data_0bd9442eac35da5aebbf0b1db988043c
#
_entry.id   0bd9442eac35da5aebbf0b1db988043c
#
_cell.length_a   1.000
_cell.length_b   1.000
_cell.length_c   1.000
_cell.angle_alpha   90.00
_cell.angle_beta   90.00
_cell.angle_gamma   90.00
#
_symmetry.space_group_name_H-M   'P 1'
#
loop_
_entity.id
_entity.type
_entity.pdbx_description
1 polymer ?
#
loop_
_entity_poly.entity_id
_entity_poly.type
_entity_poly.pdbx_seq_one_letter_code
_entity_poly.pdbx_strand_id
1 'polypeptide(L)' 'MKKYKEPCIRVNICWEVGDEKKCVTLSKEEAYATRDWVEERGGTTFWFQALPD' A
#
# COMPACT_ATOMS: atom_id res chain seq x y z
N MET A 1 17.12 15.40 -15.40
CA MET A 1 17.27 15.08 -15.09
C MET A 1 17.32 14.39 -14.35
N LYS A 2 17.22 14.19 -13.87
CA LYS A 2 17.26 13.63 -13.26
C LYS A 2 17.53 13.06 -12.78
N LYS A 3 17.66 12.92 -12.49
CA LYS A 3 17.72 12.51 -11.94
C LYS A 3 17.95 11.49 -11.25
N TYR A 4 18.22 11.66 -10.54
CA TYR A 4 18.57 10.61 -9.74
C TYR A 4 17.42 9.65 -9.62
N LYS A 5 17.71 8.47 -9.24
CA LYS A 5 16.75 7.52 -9.24
C LYS A 5 16.49 7.01 -7.92
N GLU A 6 15.32 7.10 -7.42
CA GLU A 6 14.99 6.54 -6.17
C GLU A 6 14.81 5.09 -6.29
N PRO A 7 15.17 4.32 -5.29
CA PRO A 7 14.87 2.91 -5.31
C PRO A 7 13.37 2.75 -5.34
N CYS A 8 12.92 1.85 -6.16
CA CYS A 8 11.53 1.59 -6.25
C CYS A 8 11.13 0.72 -5.10
N ILE A 9 10.64 1.29 -4.05
CA ILE A 9 10.23 0.54 -2.90
C ILE A 9 8.80 0.10 -3.09
N ARG A 10 8.58 -1.19 -2.98
CA ARG A 10 7.25 -1.75 -3.11
C ARG A 10 6.75 -2.17 -1.76
N VAL A 11 5.45 -2.16 -1.59
CA VAL A 11 4.84 -2.48 -0.33
C VAL A 11 3.70 -3.45 -0.59
N ASN A 12 3.68 -4.53 0.18
CA ASN A 12 2.55 -5.43 0.17
C ASN A 12 1.57 -4.92 1.21
N ILE A 13 0.33 -4.77 0.79
CA ILE A 13 -0.68 -4.27 1.71
C ILE A 13 -1.93 -5.12 1.54
N CYS A 14 -2.47 -5.55 2.66
CA CYS A 14 -3.71 -6.30 2.67
C CYS A 14 -4.72 -5.55 3.50
N TRP A 15 -5.95 -5.52 3.03
CA TRP A 15 -6.99 -4.83 3.76
C TRP A 15 -8.32 -5.52 3.59
N GLU A 16 -9.24 -5.13 4.43
CA GLU A 16 -10.59 -5.62 4.35
C GLU A 16 -11.54 -4.45 4.48
N VAL A 17 -12.42 -4.28 3.52
CA VAL A 17 -13.43 -3.25 3.53
C VAL A 17 -14.75 -3.93 3.26
N GLY A 18 -15.67 -3.80 4.18
CA GLY A 18 -16.94 -4.48 4.05
C GLY A 18 -16.69 -5.97 4.00
N ASP A 19 -17.15 -6.61 2.94
CA ASP A 19 -16.95 -8.02 2.78
C ASP A 19 -15.79 -8.36 1.89
N GLU A 20 -15.07 -7.36 1.42
CA GLU A 20 -13.99 -7.59 0.50
C GLU A 20 -12.65 -7.58 1.17
N LYS A 21 -11.84 -8.55 0.85
CA LYS A 21 -10.51 -8.63 1.36
C LYS A 21 -9.57 -8.72 0.18
N LYS A 22 -8.51 -7.93 0.22
CA LYS A 22 -7.64 -7.86 -0.91
C LYS A 22 -6.20 -7.63 -0.48
N CYS A 23 -5.28 -8.17 -1.23
CA CYS A 23 -3.86 -7.94 -1.00
C CYS A 23 -3.23 -7.59 -2.33
N VAL A 24 -2.45 -6.53 -2.34
CA VAL A 24 -1.79 -6.09 -3.56
C VAL A 24 -0.42 -5.59 -3.22
N THR A 25 0.41 -5.46 -4.25
CA THR A 25 1.74 -4.88 -4.12
C THR A 25 1.72 -3.57 -4.86
N LEU A 26 2.03 -2.51 -4.17
CA LEU A 26 1.97 -1.17 -4.72
C LEU A 26 3.26 -0.43 -4.41
N SER A 27 3.45 0.70 -5.05
CA SER A 27 4.55 1.56 -4.66
C SER A 27 4.26 2.11 -3.28
N LYS A 28 5.30 2.61 -2.64
CA LYS A 28 5.17 3.10 -1.28
C LYS A 28 4.09 4.16 -1.17
N GLU A 29 4.11 5.12 -2.09
CA GLU A 29 3.15 6.20 -2.02
C GLU A 29 1.73 5.71 -2.25
N GLU A 30 1.58 4.79 -3.18
CA GLU A 30 0.26 4.25 -3.45
C GLU A 30 -0.24 3.42 -2.30
N ALA A 31 0.66 2.72 -1.63
CA ALA A 31 0.26 1.90 -0.50
C ALA A 31 -0.24 2.77 0.65
N TYR A 32 0.42 3.89 0.90
CA TYR A 32 -0.04 4.78 1.95
C TYR A 32 -1.39 5.40 1.58
N ALA A 33 -1.56 5.77 0.32
CA ALA A 33 -2.84 6.30 -0.11
C ALA A 33 -3.94 5.26 0.02
N THR A 34 -3.62 4.02 -0.29
CA THR A 34 -4.60 2.94 -0.16
C THR A 34 -4.98 2.74 1.30
N ARG A 35 -4.00 2.81 2.19
CA ARG A 35 -4.29 2.66 3.62
C ARG A 35 -5.23 3.76 4.08
N ASP A 36 -4.99 4.99 3.66
CA ASP A 36 -5.87 6.08 4.04
C ASP A 36 -7.27 5.86 3.48
N TRP A 37 -7.36 5.40 2.25
CA TRP A 37 -8.64 5.13 1.63
C TRP A 37 -9.41 4.05 2.39
N VAL A 38 -8.70 3.01 2.81
CA VAL A 38 -9.31 1.93 3.56
C VAL A 38 -9.84 2.45 4.89
N GLU A 39 -9.03 3.25 5.57
CA GLU A 39 -9.42 3.76 6.87
C GLU A 39 -10.60 4.70 6.76
N GLU A 40 -10.64 5.48 5.70
CA GLU A 40 -11.76 6.38 5.49
C GLU A 40 -13.05 5.62 5.33
N ARG A 41 -12.98 4.44 4.78
CA ARG A 41 -14.19 3.65 4.56
C ARG A 41 -14.52 2.73 5.72
N GLY A 42 -13.79 2.86 6.79
CA GLY A 42 -14.05 2.04 7.96
C GLY A 42 -13.49 0.64 7.86
N GLY A 43 -12.60 0.41 6.90
CA GLY A 43 -12.00 -0.89 6.77
C GLY A 43 -10.80 -1.05 7.67
N THR A 44 -10.14 -2.17 7.54
CA THR A 44 -8.98 -2.49 8.35
C THR A 44 -7.83 -2.89 7.46
N THR A 45 -6.67 -2.27 7.70
CA THR A 45 -5.46 -2.67 7.03
C THR A 45 -4.69 -3.55 8.01
N PHE A 46 -4.46 -4.80 7.65
CA PHE A 46 -3.88 -5.71 8.60
C PHE A 46 -2.53 -6.26 8.19
N TRP A 47 -2.00 -5.84 7.07
CA TRP A 47 -0.65 -6.24 6.72
C TRP A 47 -0.06 -5.17 5.82
N PHE A 48 1.13 -4.71 6.16
CA PHE A 48 1.75 -3.65 5.43
C PHE A 48 3.26 -3.87 5.57
N GLN A 49 3.87 -4.34 4.53
CA GLN A 49 5.27 -4.72 4.59
C GLN A 49 6.03 -4.16 3.42
N ALA A 50 7.09 -3.43 3.69
CA ALA A 50 7.93 -2.92 2.65
C ALA A 50 8.80 -4.03 2.11
N LEU A 51 8.94 -4.10 0.82
CA LEU A 51 9.74 -5.13 0.19
C LEU A 51 11.03 -4.54 -0.31
N PRO A 52 12.10 -5.29 -0.22
CA PRO A 52 13.35 -4.80 -0.77
C PRO A 52 13.27 -4.80 -2.28
N ASP A 53 14.06 -3.94 -2.83
CA ASP A 53 14.09 -3.77 -4.26
C ASP A 53 14.74 -4.94 -4.98
#